data_004093324195008103733792eb196cb6
#
_entry.id   004093324195008103733792eb196cb6
#
_cell.length_a   1.000
_cell.length_b   1.000
_cell.length_c   1.000
_cell.angle_alpha   90.00
_cell.angle_beta   90.00
_cell.angle_gamma   90.00
#
_symmetry.space_group_name_H-M   'P 1'
#
loop_
_entity.id
_entity.type
_entity.pdbx_description
1 polymer ?
#
loop_
_entity_poly.entity_id
_entity_poly.type
_entity_poly.pdbx_seq_one_letter_code
_entity_poly.pdbx_strand_id
1 'polypeptide(L)'
;MLWFFGYNAVTSKYSVYASNILHKDYNLTLMLAQAAAIVAYLPVGIVASKIGRKKTILGGVVMLAVAFGVAAFLNAESPTMLMNAMFCLAGIGWATINVNSFPMVVEMCSGSDVGRYTGFYYTASMAAQVVTPMFSGFLMDKLGMTVLFPYATIFVAGAFVTMLFVRHGDSRPIPAKGLEALDVDD
;
A
#
# COMPACT_ATOMS: atom_id res chain seq x y z
N MET A 1 1.05 -6.47 6.53
CA MET A 1 1.62 -7.57 5.71
C MET A 1 0.73 -7.94 4.53
N LEU A 2 -0.55 -8.25 4.70
CA LEU A 2 -1.42 -8.71 3.58
C LEU A 2 -1.48 -7.73 2.39
N TRP A 3 -1.53 -6.43 2.62
CA TRP A 3 -1.53 -5.46 1.53
C TRP A 3 -0.24 -5.49 0.68
N PHE A 4 0.90 -5.89 1.27
CA PHE A 4 2.14 -6.10 0.53
C PHE A 4 1.99 -7.24 -0.48
N PHE A 5 1.30 -8.33 -0.12
CA PHE A 5 1.03 -9.44 -1.04
C PHE A 5 0.20 -8.99 -2.25
N GLY A 6 -0.82 -8.15 -2.03
CA GLY A 6 -1.60 -7.60 -3.14
C GLY A 6 -0.81 -6.64 -4.02
N TYR A 7 -0.18 -5.62 -3.41
CA TYR A 7 0.53 -4.58 -4.13
C TYR A 7 1.76 -5.11 -4.89
N ASN A 8 2.61 -5.91 -4.22
CA ASN A 8 3.82 -6.44 -4.86
C ASN A 8 3.53 -7.44 -5.98
N ALA A 9 2.42 -8.18 -5.92
CA ALA A 9 2.00 -9.02 -7.04
C ALA A 9 1.73 -8.17 -8.28
N VAL A 10 0.94 -7.10 -8.14
CA VAL A 10 0.61 -6.21 -9.25
C VAL A 10 1.86 -5.53 -9.78
N THR A 11 2.66 -4.87 -8.93
CA THR A 11 3.84 -4.12 -9.38
C THR A 11 4.90 -5.00 -10.05
N SER A 12 5.06 -6.25 -9.62
CA SER A 12 6.04 -7.17 -10.20
C SER A 12 5.56 -7.87 -11.48
N LYS A 13 4.24 -8.04 -11.67
CA LYS A 13 3.68 -8.82 -12.78
C LYS A 13 2.88 -7.99 -13.79
N TYR A 14 2.61 -6.73 -13.48
CA TYR A 14 1.80 -5.86 -14.34
C TYR A 14 2.38 -5.70 -15.76
N SER A 15 3.70 -5.60 -15.91
CA SER A 15 4.33 -5.49 -17.24
C SER A 15 3.99 -6.68 -18.13
N VAL A 16 4.07 -7.89 -17.58
CA VAL A 16 3.72 -9.13 -18.29
C VAL A 16 2.22 -9.19 -18.58
N TYR A 17 1.39 -8.82 -17.60
CA TYR A 17 -0.07 -8.76 -17.73
C TYR A 17 -0.48 -7.75 -18.83
N ALA A 18 0.05 -6.53 -18.78
CA ALA A 18 -0.28 -5.48 -19.72
C ALA A 18 0.12 -5.83 -21.15
N SER A 19 1.27 -6.44 -21.34
CA SER A 19 1.75 -6.86 -22.65
C SER A 19 0.94 -8.02 -23.24
N ASN A 20 0.58 -9.01 -22.42
CA ASN A 20 -0.05 -10.24 -22.92
C ASN A 20 -1.59 -10.20 -22.91
N ILE A 21 -2.20 -9.48 -21.99
CA ILE A 21 -3.67 -9.44 -21.81
C ILE A 21 -4.26 -8.13 -22.33
N LEU A 22 -3.65 -6.99 -21.98
CA LEU A 22 -4.19 -5.70 -22.36
C LEU A 22 -3.68 -5.19 -23.70
N HIS A 23 -2.53 -5.71 -24.18
CA HIS A 23 -1.81 -5.24 -25.36
C HIS A 23 -1.53 -3.73 -25.30
N LYS A 24 -1.14 -3.24 -24.13
CA LYS A 24 -0.90 -1.80 -23.83
C LYS A 24 0.49 -1.58 -23.26
N ASP A 25 0.98 -0.35 -23.44
CA ASP A 25 2.21 0.10 -22.79
C ASP A 25 2.00 0.22 -21.28
N TYR A 26 2.84 -0.48 -20.53
CA TYR A 26 2.81 -0.47 -19.07
C TYR A 26 3.69 0.62 -18.46
N ASN A 27 4.66 1.16 -19.21
CA ASN A 27 5.65 2.10 -18.67
C ASN A 27 4.99 3.37 -18.15
N LEU A 28 4.16 4.00 -18.98
CA LEU A 28 3.44 5.23 -18.60
C LEU A 28 2.55 4.99 -17.39
N THR A 29 1.85 3.87 -17.35
CA THR A 29 0.95 3.51 -16.24
C THR A 29 1.71 3.39 -14.92
N LEU A 30 2.86 2.69 -14.92
CA LEU A 30 3.70 2.54 -13.73
C LEU A 30 4.37 3.87 -13.32
N MET A 31 4.81 4.68 -14.28
CA MET A 31 5.37 6.00 -14.01
C MET A 31 4.35 6.93 -13.37
N LEU A 32 3.12 6.95 -13.87
CA LEU A 32 2.03 7.75 -13.31
C LEU A 32 1.68 7.31 -11.89
N ALA A 33 1.65 6.01 -11.61
CA ALA A 33 1.45 5.48 -10.26
C ALA A 33 2.53 5.98 -9.29
N GLN A 34 3.80 5.94 -9.70
CA GLN A 34 4.91 6.42 -8.86
C GLN A 34 4.88 7.94 -8.67
N ALA A 35 4.59 8.70 -9.71
CA ALA A 35 4.44 10.14 -9.61
C ALA A 35 3.31 10.53 -8.65
N ALA A 36 2.15 9.88 -8.76
CA ALA A 36 1.02 10.07 -7.87
C ALA A 36 1.38 9.72 -6.41
N ALA A 37 2.13 8.65 -6.18
CA ALA A 37 2.62 8.27 -4.86
C ALA A 37 3.53 9.35 -4.26
N ILE A 38 4.50 9.86 -5.02
CA ILE A 38 5.43 10.90 -4.57
C ILE A 38 4.67 12.16 -4.15
N VAL A 39 3.74 12.62 -4.98
CA VAL A 39 2.92 13.80 -4.69
C VAL A 39 2.05 13.58 -3.44
N ALA A 40 1.57 12.36 -3.21
CA ALA A 40 0.71 12.03 -2.08
C ALA A 40 1.46 12.00 -0.73
N TYR A 41 2.78 11.81 -0.70
CA TYR A 41 3.53 11.65 0.57
C TYR A 41 3.31 12.80 1.55
N LEU A 42 3.43 14.05 1.10
CA LEU A 42 3.27 15.22 1.97
C LEU A 42 1.84 15.40 2.50
N PRO A 43 0.79 15.47 1.63
CA PRO A 43 -0.57 15.66 2.11
C PRO A 43 -1.06 14.50 2.98
N VAL A 44 -0.62 13.27 2.72
CA VAL A 44 -0.98 12.10 3.52
C VAL A 44 -0.41 12.19 4.94
N GLY A 45 0.82 12.66 5.11
CA GLY A 45 1.40 12.90 6.44
C GLY A 45 0.58 13.90 7.25
N ILE A 46 0.15 15.01 6.63
CA ILE A 46 -0.72 16.02 7.26
C ILE A 46 -2.09 15.45 7.61
N VAL A 47 -2.67 14.65 6.74
CA VAL A 47 -3.97 14.00 7.00
C VAL A 47 -3.85 13.02 8.17
N ALA A 48 -2.80 12.21 8.20
CA ALA A 48 -2.56 11.23 9.26
C ALA A 48 -2.42 11.87 10.64
N SER A 49 -1.75 13.05 10.73
CA SER A 49 -1.63 13.78 11.98
C SER A 49 -2.98 14.32 12.53
N LYS A 50 -3.95 14.56 11.62
CA LYS A 50 -5.27 15.10 12.01
C LYS A 50 -6.29 14.02 12.37
N ILE A 51 -6.39 12.97 11.57
CA ILE A 51 -7.45 11.94 11.70
C ILE A 51 -6.98 10.64 12.36
N GLY A 52 -5.66 10.48 12.55
CA GLY A 52 -5.02 9.29 13.09
C GLY A 52 -4.51 8.34 12.01
N ARG A 53 -3.45 7.58 12.35
CA ARG A 53 -2.76 6.69 11.40
C ARG A 53 -3.60 5.51 10.97
N LYS A 54 -4.33 4.90 11.92
CA LYS A 54 -5.21 3.75 11.61
C LYS A 54 -6.25 4.08 10.54
N LYS A 55 -6.94 5.22 10.69
CA LYS A 55 -7.96 5.64 9.72
C LYS A 55 -7.34 5.97 8.36
N THR A 56 -6.17 6.58 8.36
CA THR A 56 -5.43 6.92 7.14
C THR A 56 -5.00 5.65 6.41
N ILE A 57 -4.45 4.65 7.11
CA ILE A 57 -4.10 3.34 6.53
C ILE A 57 -5.34 2.65 5.96
N LEU A 58 -6.46 2.63 6.69
CA LEU A 58 -7.71 2.05 6.18
C LEU A 58 -8.16 2.73 4.89
N GLY A 59 -8.07 4.08 4.81
CA GLY A 59 -8.33 4.82 3.58
C GLY A 59 -7.44 4.38 2.42
N GLY A 60 -6.13 4.23 2.66
CA GLY A 60 -5.17 3.72 1.67
C GLY A 60 -5.48 2.30 1.20
N VAL A 61 -5.88 1.42 2.13
CA VAL A 61 -6.29 0.04 1.80
C VAL A 61 -7.56 0.03 0.95
N VAL A 62 -8.54 0.89 1.24
CA VAL A 62 -9.74 1.04 0.40
C VAL A 62 -9.38 1.53 -1.00
N MET A 63 -8.49 2.52 -1.13
CA MET A 63 -8.01 3.01 -2.43
C MET A 63 -7.37 1.87 -3.24
N LEU A 64 -6.52 1.04 -2.63
CA LEU A 64 -5.94 -0.14 -3.29
C LEU A 64 -7.00 -1.16 -3.70
N ALA A 65 -7.95 -1.47 -2.80
CA ALA A 65 -9.02 -2.42 -3.09
C ALA A 65 -9.90 -1.98 -4.26
N VAL A 66 -10.25 -0.69 -4.30
CA VAL A 66 -11.01 -0.11 -5.42
C VAL A 66 -10.19 -0.14 -6.71
N ALA A 67 -8.93 0.29 -6.65
CA ALA A 67 -8.05 0.33 -7.82
C ALA A 67 -7.89 -1.05 -8.46
N PHE A 68 -7.55 -2.06 -7.65
CA PHE A 68 -7.35 -3.42 -8.15
C PHE A 68 -8.66 -4.13 -8.46
N GLY A 69 -9.72 -3.87 -7.69
CA GLY A 69 -11.05 -4.39 -7.97
C GLY A 69 -11.59 -3.91 -9.31
N VAL A 70 -11.48 -2.63 -9.62
CA VAL A 70 -11.86 -2.09 -10.94
C VAL A 70 -10.93 -2.62 -12.04
N ALA A 71 -9.61 -2.66 -11.80
CA ALA A 71 -8.65 -3.18 -12.76
C ALA A 71 -8.90 -4.65 -13.14
N ALA A 72 -9.49 -5.45 -12.24
CA ALA A 72 -9.85 -6.84 -12.52
C ALA A 72 -10.90 -7.00 -13.64
N PHE A 73 -11.69 -5.97 -13.90
CA PHE A 73 -12.71 -5.97 -14.95
C PHE A 73 -12.24 -5.29 -16.25
N LEU A 74 -11.04 -4.71 -16.26
CA LEU A 74 -10.50 -4.04 -17.46
C LEU A 74 -9.87 -5.07 -18.42
N ASN A 75 -10.09 -4.83 -19.70
CA ASN A 75 -9.59 -5.67 -20.80
C ASN A 75 -8.86 -4.81 -21.87
N ALA A 76 -8.47 -5.41 -22.97
CA ALA A 76 -7.77 -4.74 -24.07
C ALA A 76 -8.57 -3.57 -24.69
N GLU A 77 -9.90 -3.68 -24.72
CA GLU A 77 -10.80 -2.65 -25.28
C GLU A 77 -11.05 -1.48 -24.31
N SER A 78 -10.78 -1.69 -23.00
CA SER A 78 -11.00 -0.66 -22.00
C SER A 78 -10.12 0.57 -22.24
N PRO A 79 -10.60 1.80 -21.94
CA PRO A 79 -9.81 3.02 -22.11
C PRO A 79 -8.52 2.96 -21.28
N THR A 80 -7.37 3.22 -21.89
CA THR A 80 -6.08 3.27 -21.20
C THR A 80 -6.07 4.32 -20.08
N MET A 81 -6.81 5.41 -20.26
CA MET A 81 -6.96 6.45 -19.24
C MET A 81 -7.56 5.90 -17.94
N LEU A 82 -8.52 4.97 -18.01
CA LEU A 82 -9.11 4.35 -16.82
C LEU A 82 -8.09 3.49 -16.07
N MET A 83 -7.30 2.70 -16.81
CA MET A 83 -6.21 1.93 -16.19
C MET A 83 -5.19 2.85 -15.51
N ASN A 84 -4.77 3.92 -16.19
CA ASN A 84 -3.85 4.90 -15.63
C ASN A 84 -4.43 5.56 -14.36
N ALA A 85 -5.72 5.91 -14.36
CA ALA A 85 -6.39 6.48 -13.19
C ALA A 85 -6.43 5.49 -12.01
N MET A 86 -6.70 4.20 -12.27
CA MET A 86 -6.66 3.17 -11.23
C MET A 86 -5.25 2.97 -10.68
N PHE A 87 -4.22 3.02 -11.51
CA PHE A 87 -2.84 2.94 -11.05
C PHE A 87 -2.38 4.19 -10.27
N CYS A 88 -2.81 5.39 -10.66
CA CYS A 88 -2.63 6.59 -9.85
C CYS A 88 -3.28 6.43 -8.47
N LEU A 89 -4.52 5.94 -8.42
CA LEU A 89 -5.23 5.68 -7.17
C LEU A 89 -4.49 4.63 -6.32
N ALA A 90 -3.97 3.57 -6.93
CA ALA A 90 -3.15 2.56 -6.27
C ALA A 90 -1.84 3.15 -5.72
N GLY A 91 -1.19 4.04 -6.47
CA GLY A 91 0.02 4.75 -6.02
C GLY A 91 -0.25 5.63 -4.79
N ILE A 92 -1.34 6.41 -4.81
CA ILE A 92 -1.77 7.21 -3.65
C ILE A 92 -2.10 6.29 -2.46
N GLY A 93 -2.84 5.21 -2.68
CA GLY A 93 -3.17 4.23 -1.64
C GLY A 93 -1.93 3.60 -1.02
N TRP A 94 -0.96 3.21 -1.86
CA TRP A 94 0.33 2.68 -1.40
C TRP A 94 1.11 3.70 -0.55
N ALA A 95 1.23 4.94 -1.00
CA ALA A 95 1.89 6.01 -0.26
C ALA A 95 1.20 6.24 1.09
N THR A 96 -0.14 6.26 1.10
CA THR A 96 -0.98 6.45 2.28
C THR A 96 -0.73 5.37 3.34
N ILE A 97 -0.58 4.11 2.93
CA ILE A 97 -0.28 3.02 3.85
C ILE A 97 1.17 3.11 4.32
N ASN A 98 2.11 3.32 3.40
CA ASN A 98 3.55 3.21 3.65
C ASN A 98 4.05 4.29 4.63
N VAL A 99 3.62 5.55 4.44
CA VAL A 99 3.96 6.68 5.32
C VAL A 99 3.53 6.40 6.78
N ASN A 100 2.46 5.67 6.99
CA ASN A 100 1.86 5.47 8.29
C ASN A 100 2.21 4.14 8.95
N SER A 101 2.55 3.11 8.16
CA SER A 101 2.75 1.74 8.68
C SER A 101 3.96 1.61 9.60
N PHE A 102 5.11 2.13 9.19
CA PHE A 102 6.33 2.04 9.98
C PHE A 102 6.24 2.88 11.27
N PRO A 103 5.86 4.16 11.22
CA PRO A 103 5.67 4.93 12.44
C PRO A 103 4.66 4.31 13.41
N MET A 104 3.59 3.69 12.90
CA MET A 104 2.60 3.00 13.73
C MET A 104 3.23 1.82 14.51
N VAL A 105 4.21 1.13 13.92
CA VAL A 105 4.93 0.04 14.59
C VAL A 105 5.89 0.60 15.65
N VAL A 106 6.61 1.68 15.34
CA VAL A 106 7.56 2.30 16.27
C VAL A 106 6.86 2.87 17.50
N GLU A 107 5.68 3.46 17.34
CA GLU A 107 4.88 4.00 18.45
C GLU A 107 4.38 2.95 19.45
N MET A 108 4.41 1.67 19.07
CA MET A 108 4.08 0.57 20.00
C MET A 108 5.24 0.16 20.88
N CYS A 109 6.44 0.72 20.67
CA CYS A 109 7.67 0.30 21.35
C CYS A 109 8.09 1.30 22.43
N SER A 110 8.70 0.80 23.51
CA SER A 110 9.54 1.61 24.39
C SER A 110 10.91 1.84 23.75
N GLY A 111 11.61 2.93 24.13
CA GLY A 111 12.84 3.38 23.47
C GLY A 111 13.92 2.28 23.26
N SER A 112 14.06 1.34 24.22
CA SER A 112 15.01 0.22 24.14
C SER A 112 14.66 -0.83 23.07
N ASP A 113 13.38 -0.94 22.66
CA ASP A 113 12.90 -1.99 21.77
C ASP A 113 12.71 -1.54 20.30
N VAL A 114 12.87 -0.25 20.00
CA VAL A 114 12.66 0.33 18.65
C VAL A 114 13.46 -0.43 17.59
N GLY A 115 14.74 -0.74 17.85
CA GLY A 115 15.58 -1.48 16.91
C GLY A 115 15.04 -2.87 16.61
N ARG A 116 14.54 -3.59 17.62
CA ARG A 116 13.97 -4.93 17.47
C ARG A 116 12.68 -4.92 16.63
N TYR A 117 11.77 -4.02 16.91
CA TYR A 117 10.52 -3.91 16.16
C TYR A 117 10.73 -3.40 14.73
N THR A 118 11.69 -2.50 14.52
CA THR A 118 12.16 -2.09 13.20
C THR A 118 12.65 -3.29 12.41
N GLY A 119 13.49 -4.14 13.03
CA GLY A 119 13.97 -5.38 12.42
C GLY A 119 12.84 -6.31 12.03
N PHE A 120 11.87 -6.54 12.90
CA PHE A 120 10.70 -7.37 12.59
C PHE A 120 9.85 -6.80 11.45
N TYR A 121 9.62 -5.49 11.44
CA TYR A 121 8.86 -4.84 10.37
C TYR A 121 9.52 -5.02 9.00
N TYR A 122 10.82 -4.73 8.89
CA TYR A 122 11.54 -4.86 7.63
C TYR A 122 11.72 -6.32 7.21
N THR A 123 12.06 -7.22 8.12
CA THR A 123 12.16 -8.66 7.81
C THR A 123 10.85 -9.17 7.23
N ALA A 124 9.75 -8.86 7.87
CA ALA A 124 8.44 -9.30 7.45
C ALA A 124 8.02 -8.64 6.11
N SER A 125 8.32 -7.35 5.88
CA SER A 125 8.00 -6.68 4.62
C SER A 125 8.87 -7.17 3.46
N MET A 126 10.16 -7.40 3.68
CA MET A 126 11.07 -7.97 2.68
C MET A 126 10.71 -9.41 2.34
N ALA A 127 10.36 -10.24 3.34
CA ALA A 127 9.87 -11.59 3.10
C ALA A 127 8.63 -11.58 2.19
N ALA A 128 7.68 -10.67 2.43
CA ALA A 128 6.52 -10.51 1.56
C ALA A 128 6.92 -10.09 0.13
N GLN A 129 7.90 -9.19 -0.01
CA GLN A 129 8.37 -8.74 -1.33
C GLN A 129 9.05 -9.87 -2.14
N VAL A 130 9.75 -10.78 -1.47
CA VAL A 130 10.39 -11.94 -2.12
C VAL A 130 9.38 -13.03 -2.45
N VAL A 131 8.51 -13.39 -1.49
CA VAL A 131 7.56 -14.49 -1.65
C VAL A 131 6.45 -14.15 -2.64
N THR A 132 5.98 -12.91 -2.64
CA THR A 132 4.81 -12.50 -3.44
C THR A 132 5.00 -12.69 -4.95
N PRO A 133 6.10 -12.25 -5.60
CA PRO A 133 6.30 -12.46 -7.03
C PRO A 133 6.37 -13.94 -7.42
N MET A 134 6.93 -14.78 -6.54
CA MET A 134 6.99 -16.24 -6.76
C MET A 134 5.59 -16.85 -6.68
N PHE A 135 4.84 -16.54 -5.63
CA PHE A 135 3.51 -17.09 -5.40
C PHE A 135 2.50 -16.59 -6.44
N SER A 136 2.50 -15.28 -6.74
CA SER A 136 1.64 -14.71 -7.78
C SER A 136 1.98 -15.25 -9.18
N GLY A 137 3.28 -15.41 -9.49
CA GLY A 137 3.72 -16.04 -10.73
C GLY A 137 3.22 -17.47 -10.87
N PHE A 138 3.40 -18.29 -9.84
CA PHE A 138 2.88 -19.66 -9.81
C PHE A 138 1.36 -19.71 -10.04
N LEU A 139 0.59 -18.84 -9.41
CA LEU A 139 -0.86 -18.77 -9.61
C LEU A 139 -1.22 -18.33 -11.03
N MET A 140 -0.50 -17.37 -11.60
CA MET A 140 -0.71 -16.93 -12.99
C MET A 140 -0.39 -18.06 -13.99
N ASP A 141 0.62 -18.85 -13.73
CA ASP A 141 0.98 -20.01 -14.59
C ASP A 141 -0.07 -21.14 -14.52
N LYS A 142 -0.69 -21.36 -13.35
CA LYS A 142 -1.67 -22.44 -13.15
C LYS A 142 -3.10 -22.06 -13.47
N LEU A 143 -3.51 -20.83 -13.14
CA LEU A 143 -4.90 -20.36 -13.24
C LEU A 143 -5.12 -19.35 -14.37
N GLY A 144 -4.02 -18.93 -15.03
CA GLY A 144 -4.05 -17.91 -16.07
C GLY A 144 -3.73 -16.51 -15.55
N MET A 145 -3.31 -15.64 -16.47
CA MET A 145 -2.83 -14.29 -16.12
C MET A 145 -3.91 -13.39 -15.51
N THR A 146 -5.17 -13.62 -15.83
CA THR A 146 -6.31 -12.83 -15.34
C THR A 146 -6.52 -12.93 -13.84
N VAL A 147 -5.89 -13.89 -13.15
CA VAL A 147 -5.95 -14.06 -11.69
C VAL A 147 -5.24 -12.92 -10.92
N LEU A 148 -4.37 -12.14 -11.59
CA LEU A 148 -3.50 -11.14 -10.94
C LEU A 148 -4.28 -10.13 -10.10
N PHE A 149 -5.26 -9.44 -10.69
CA PHE A 149 -6.03 -8.42 -9.99
C PHE A 149 -7.04 -8.99 -8.98
N PRO A 150 -7.79 -10.07 -9.27
CA PRO A 150 -8.58 -10.75 -8.25
C PRO A 150 -7.77 -11.19 -7.03
N TYR A 151 -6.59 -11.80 -7.26
CA TYR A 151 -5.65 -12.12 -6.19
C TYR A 151 -5.30 -10.90 -5.34
N ALA A 152 -4.85 -9.82 -5.99
CA ALA A 152 -4.46 -8.60 -5.30
C ALA A 152 -5.61 -8.01 -4.49
N THR A 153 -6.82 -7.99 -5.06
CA THR A 153 -8.03 -7.48 -4.39
C THR A 153 -8.37 -8.28 -3.16
N ILE A 154 -8.31 -9.61 -3.19
CA ILE A 154 -8.59 -10.50 -2.05
C ILE A 154 -7.58 -10.23 -0.92
N PHE A 155 -6.29 -10.14 -1.22
CA PHE A 155 -5.27 -9.87 -0.20
C PHE A 155 -5.40 -8.47 0.41
N VAL A 156 -5.73 -7.47 -0.39
CA VAL A 156 -5.97 -6.10 0.10
C VAL A 156 -7.26 -6.04 0.93
N ALA A 157 -8.33 -6.73 0.53
CA ALA A 157 -9.54 -6.85 1.33
C ALA A 157 -9.27 -7.55 2.67
N GLY A 158 -8.45 -8.60 2.66
CA GLY A 158 -7.97 -9.24 3.89
C GLY A 158 -7.17 -8.29 4.79
N ALA A 159 -6.36 -7.41 4.19
CA ALA A 159 -5.65 -6.36 4.93
C ALA A 159 -6.62 -5.36 5.57
N PHE A 160 -7.70 -5.00 4.91
CA PHE A 160 -8.74 -4.15 5.48
C PHE A 160 -9.35 -4.78 6.73
N VAL A 161 -9.78 -6.05 6.62
CA VAL A 161 -10.37 -6.79 7.75
C VAL A 161 -9.40 -6.87 8.92
N THR A 162 -8.15 -7.28 8.68
CA THR A 162 -7.14 -7.37 9.75
C THR A 162 -6.84 -6.03 10.39
N MET A 163 -6.83 -4.92 9.61
CA MET A 163 -6.58 -3.59 10.14
C MET A 163 -7.71 -3.07 11.04
N LEU A 164 -8.95 -3.52 10.85
CA LEU A 164 -10.06 -3.19 11.75
C LEU A 164 -9.81 -3.69 13.18
N PHE A 165 -9.17 -4.85 13.33
CA PHE A 165 -8.86 -5.45 14.63
C PHE A 165 -7.63 -4.85 15.32
N VAL A 166 -6.82 -4.06 14.63
CA VAL A 166 -5.67 -3.37 15.23
C VAL A 166 -6.16 -2.30 16.22
N ARG A 167 -5.69 -2.37 17.47
CA ARG A 167 -6.13 -1.47 18.56
C ARG A 167 -5.03 -0.55 19.09
N HIS A 168 -3.77 -0.80 18.72
CA HIS A 168 -2.59 -0.11 19.25
C HIS A 168 -1.84 0.63 18.13
N GLY A 169 -1.00 1.60 18.50
CA GLY A 169 -0.15 2.35 17.55
C GLY A 169 -0.87 3.47 16.80
N ASP A 170 -2.05 3.90 17.24
CA ASP A 170 -2.82 5.01 16.68
C ASP A 170 -2.69 6.28 17.57
N SER A 171 -1.48 6.59 17.99
CA SER A 171 -1.22 7.82 18.75
C SER A 171 -1.44 9.02 17.83
N ARG A 172 -2.29 9.92 18.26
CA ARG A 172 -2.38 11.26 17.69
C ARG A 172 -1.30 12.08 18.35
N PRO A 173 -0.45 12.80 17.62
CA PRO A 173 0.42 13.77 18.23
C PRO A 173 -0.47 14.79 18.98
N ILE A 174 -0.36 14.82 20.29
CA ILE A 174 -0.99 15.88 21.08
C ILE A 174 -0.19 17.13 20.71
N PRO A 175 -0.78 18.15 20.08
CA PRO A 175 -0.04 19.37 19.80
C PRO A 175 0.37 19.96 21.14
N ALA A 176 1.67 20.06 21.38
CA ALA A 176 2.21 20.73 22.54
C ALA A 176 1.65 22.14 22.61
N LYS A 177 1.03 22.50 23.73
CA LYS A 177 0.41 23.81 23.91
C LYS A 177 1.34 24.71 24.73
N GLY A 178 1.61 25.90 24.21
CA GLY A 178 2.37 26.93 24.93
C GLY A 178 3.86 26.61 25.07
N LEU A 179 4.42 26.80 26.27
CA LEU A 179 5.85 26.62 26.56
C LEU A 179 6.35 25.18 26.43
N GLU A 180 5.47 24.16 26.55
CA GLU A 180 5.80 22.77 26.36
C GLU A 180 6.21 22.45 24.89
N ALA A 181 5.86 23.31 23.92
CA ALA A 181 6.29 23.19 22.54
C ALA A 181 7.77 23.53 22.33
N LEU A 182 8.42 24.13 23.35
CA LEU A 182 9.83 24.52 23.30
C LEU A 182 10.74 23.58 24.10
N ASP A 183 10.16 22.67 24.88
CA ASP A 183 10.91 21.61 25.57
C ASP A 183 11.21 20.52 24.54
N VAL A 184 12.37 20.64 23.92
CA VAL A 184 12.98 19.58 23.11
C VAL A 184 13.75 18.72 24.12
N ASP A 185 13.19 17.59 24.48
CA ASP A 185 13.88 16.60 25.33
C ASP A 185 15.22 16.24 24.67
N ASP A 186 16.33 16.52 25.38
CA ASP A 186 17.70 16.09 25.07
C ASP A 186 17.87 14.56 25.10
#